data_19d54534434345d203fc99791f684bfa
#
_entry.id   19d54534434345d203fc99791f684bfa
#
_cell.length_a   1.000
_cell.length_b   1.000
_cell.length_c   1.000
_cell.angle_alpha   90.00
_cell.angle_beta   90.00
_cell.angle_gamma   90.00
#
_symmetry.space_group_name_H-M   'P 1'
#
loop_
_entity.id
_entity.type
_entity.pdbx_description
1 polymer ?
#
loop_
_entity_poly.entity_id
_entity_poly.type
_entity_poly.pdbx_seq_one_letter_code
_entity_poly.pdbx_strand_id
1 'polypeptide(L)'
;SAKLTPYLTKNIVTLADLRPGARILVWSDSKGTPEKVLVFAYGYRGYMSVAEDGVVSVNGQSTTQKAKTTADGDTLLPIRAVAEALGMSVRWDAKQGAVVSYGDDMVKPAPLTTETLMTAMPGGAIAAVNSDGTTEEVYGTCVKEAGVTYVSRSALAQALDLYLAD
;
A
#
# COMPACT_ATOMS: atom_id res chain seq x y z
N SER A 1 -19.00 17.75 -14.61
CA SER A 1 -18.11 16.71 -14.06
C SER A 1 -17.66 15.75 -15.17
N ALA A 2 -16.40 15.33 -15.13
CA ALA A 2 -15.85 14.40 -16.12
C ALA A 2 -16.53 13.02 -16.03
N LYS A 3 -16.78 12.42 -17.19
CA LYS A 3 -17.30 11.07 -17.27
C LYS A 3 -16.14 10.08 -17.18
N LEU A 4 -16.18 9.16 -16.21
CA LEU A 4 -15.24 8.07 -16.10
C LEU A 4 -15.69 6.88 -16.95
N THR A 5 -14.77 6.31 -17.71
CA THR A 5 -15.04 5.13 -18.54
C THR A 5 -14.02 4.05 -18.23
N PRO A 6 -14.44 2.88 -17.71
CA PRO A 6 -13.53 1.76 -17.51
C PRO A 6 -13.11 1.14 -18.84
N TYR A 7 -11.85 0.74 -18.93
CA TYR A 7 -11.31 0.02 -20.06
C TYR A 7 -11.24 -1.48 -19.74
N LEU A 8 -11.85 -2.30 -20.62
CA LEU A 8 -11.89 -3.76 -20.48
C LEU A 8 -12.46 -4.26 -19.13
N THR A 9 -13.37 -3.51 -18.53
CA THR A 9 -14.05 -3.92 -17.31
C THR A 9 -15.56 -3.70 -17.45
N LYS A 10 -16.33 -4.53 -16.77
CA LYS A 10 -17.80 -4.40 -16.69
C LYS A 10 -18.24 -3.62 -15.45
N ASN A 11 -17.34 -3.23 -14.59
CA ASN A 11 -17.65 -2.54 -13.37
C ASN A 11 -17.91 -1.05 -13.64
N ILE A 12 -18.84 -0.48 -12.90
CA ILE A 12 -19.07 0.97 -12.90
C ILE A 12 -17.94 1.61 -12.12
N VAL A 13 -17.30 2.62 -12.75
CA VAL A 13 -16.19 3.35 -12.15
C VAL A 13 -16.66 4.71 -11.70
N THR A 14 -16.32 5.07 -10.47
CA THR A 14 -16.52 6.40 -9.90
C THR A 14 -15.18 7.05 -9.59
N LEU A 15 -15.18 8.35 -9.31
CA LEU A 15 -13.97 9.06 -8.88
C LEU A 15 -13.36 8.45 -7.60
N ALA A 16 -14.20 7.88 -6.73
CA ALA A 16 -13.76 7.23 -5.50
C ALA A 16 -12.94 5.96 -5.76
N ASP A 17 -13.06 5.37 -6.94
CA ASP A 17 -12.29 4.17 -7.32
C ASP A 17 -10.89 4.50 -7.82
N LEU A 18 -10.59 5.76 -8.11
CA LEU A 18 -9.26 6.18 -8.55
C LEU A 18 -8.32 6.29 -7.36
N ARG A 19 -7.13 5.73 -7.52
CA ARG A 19 -6.07 5.71 -6.51
C ARG A 19 -4.77 6.25 -7.09
N PRO A 20 -3.84 6.70 -6.25
CA PRO A 20 -2.48 7.02 -6.70
C PRO A 20 -1.89 5.87 -7.52
N GLY A 21 -1.23 6.18 -8.62
CA GLY A 21 -0.71 5.17 -9.55
C GLY A 21 -1.70 4.65 -10.58
N ALA A 22 -2.97 5.05 -10.54
CA ALA A 22 -3.94 4.70 -11.57
C ALA A 22 -3.49 5.23 -12.93
N ARG A 23 -3.59 4.41 -13.97
CA ARG A 23 -3.30 4.84 -15.34
C ARG A 23 -4.58 5.30 -16.00
N ILE A 24 -4.59 6.56 -16.40
CA ILE A 24 -5.76 7.21 -16.98
C ILE A 24 -5.39 7.95 -18.26
N LEU A 25 -6.37 8.15 -19.11
CA LEU A 25 -6.30 9.05 -20.26
C LEU A 25 -7.39 10.09 -20.09
N VAL A 26 -7.02 11.36 -20.14
CA VAL A 26 -7.93 12.47 -19.89
C VAL A 26 -8.11 13.28 -21.16
N TRP A 27 -9.37 13.53 -21.54
CA TRP A 27 -9.73 14.53 -22.55
C TRP A 27 -10.26 15.76 -21.84
N SER A 28 -9.76 16.90 -22.24
CA SER A 28 -10.18 18.19 -21.68
C SER A 28 -10.74 19.09 -22.77
N ASP A 29 -11.60 20.00 -22.36
CA ASP A 29 -12.08 21.07 -23.25
C ASP A 29 -10.97 22.10 -23.56
N SER A 30 -11.30 23.12 -24.35
CA SER A 30 -10.36 24.19 -24.73
C SER A 30 -9.88 25.04 -23.55
N LYS A 31 -10.54 24.95 -22.40
CA LYS A 31 -10.17 25.65 -21.16
C LYS A 31 -9.39 24.79 -20.19
N GLY A 32 -9.11 23.52 -20.57
CA GLY A 32 -8.40 22.56 -19.72
C GLY A 32 -9.29 21.84 -18.70
N THR A 33 -10.62 21.97 -18.80
CA THR A 33 -11.55 21.26 -17.91
C THR A 33 -11.70 19.83 -18.38
N PRO A 34 -11.48 18.82 -17.52
CA PRO A 34 -11.66 17.42 -17.90
C PRO A 34 -13.11 17.11 -18.27
N GLU A 35 -13.31 16.54 -19.46
CA GLU A 35 -14.63 16.12 -19.95
C GLU A 35 -14.81 14.61 -19.88
N LYS A 36 -13.73 13.86 -20.13
CA LYS A 36 -13.76 12.39 -20.17
C LYS A 36 -12.47 11.83 -19.60
N VAL A 37 -12.59 10.79 -18.80
CA VAL A 37 -11.45 10.04 -18.25
C VAL A 37 -11.64 8.56 -18.56
N LEU A 38 -10.66 7.97 -19.23
CA LEU A 38 -10.59 6.54 -19.45
C LEU A 38 -9.62 5.92 -18.46
N VAL A 39 -10.05 4.94 -17.70
CA VAL A 39 -9.25 4.27 -16.68
C VAL A 39 -8.73 2.95 -17.25
N PHE A 40 -7.40 2.81 -17.36
CA PHE A 40 -6.75 1.57 -17.80
C PHE A 40 -6.47 0.61 -16.67
N ALA A 41 -6.11 1.15 -15.50
CA ALA A 41 -5.82 0.37 -14.31
C ALA A 41 -6.18 1.19 -13.07
N TYR A 42 -6.74 0.53 -12.07
CA TYR A 42 -7.29 1.20 -10.89
C TYR A 42 -6.24 1.77 -9.94
N GLY A 43 -4.98 1.39 -10.13
CA GLY A 43 -3.89 1.90 -9.32
C GLY A 43 -3.75 1.20 -7.98
N TYR A 44 -3.01 1.85 -7.09
CA TYR A 44 -2.56 1.30 -5.83
C TYR A 44 -3.36 1.87 -4.65
N ARG A 45 -3.23 1.22 -3.50
CA ARG A 45 -3.85 1.67 -2.24
C ARG A 45 -3.24 2.97 -1.72
N GLY A 46 -1.99 3.21 -2.05
CA GLY A 46 -1.25 4.43 -1.73
C GLY A 46 0.08 4.44 -2.45
N TYR A 47 0.91 5.45 -2.19
CA TYR A 47 2.27 5.50 -2.69
C TYR A 47 3.25 5.87 -1.58
N MET A 48 4.46 5.36 -1.67
CA MET A 48 5.52 5.66 -0.73
C MET A 48 6.84 5.94 -1.45
N SER A 49 7.67 6.74 -0.80
CA SER A 49 9.02 7.06 -1.26
C SER A 49 9.97 7.08 -0.07
N VAL A 50 11.25 6.90 -0.36
CA VAL A 50 12.31 6.99 0.62
C VAL A 50 13.33 8.00 0.10
N ALA A 51 13.56 9.06 0.86
CA ALA A 51 14.55 10.07 0.53
C ALA A 51 15.98 9.55 0.78
N GLU A 52 16.97 10.24 0.24
CA GLU A 52 18.39 9.87 0.41
C GLU A 52 18.82 9.82 1.88
N ASP A 53 18.24 10.67 2.73
CA ASP A 53 18.49 10.68 4.18
C ASP A 53 17.71 9.61 4.95
N GLY A 54 16.98 8.75 4.25
CA GLY A 54 16.19 7.65 4.79
C GLY A 54 14.78 8.03 5.25
N VAL A 55 14.36 9.28 5.12
CA VAL A 55 13.00 9.69 5.51
C VAL A 55 11.98 9.00 4.62
N VAL A 56 11.03 8.33 5.26
CA VAL A 56 9.94 7.61 4.59
C VAL A 56 8.74 8.53 4.45
N SER A 57 8.25 8.69 3.23
CA SER A 57 7.03 9.45 2.95
C SER A 57 5.94 8.54 2.40
N VAL A 58 4.71 8.75 2.87
CA VAL A 58 3.53 8.00 2.44
C VAL A 58 2.48 9.00 1.98
N ASN A 59 1.97 8.83 0.77
CA ASN A 59 1.02 9.75 0.14
C ASN A 59 1.45 11.23 0.19
N GLY A 60 2.78 11.45 0.03
CA GLY A 60 3.37 12.78 0.01
C GLY A 60 3.64 13.40 1.39
N GLN A 61 3.36 12.67 2.48
CA GLN A 61 3.62 13.13 3.83
C GLN A 61 4.75 12.34 4.48
N SER A 62 5.73 13.05 5.03
CA SER A 62 6.86 12.42 5.71
C SER A 62 6.44 11.81 7.04
N THR A 63 6.92 10.60 7.30
CA THR A 63 6.79 9.95 8.61
C THR A 63 7.91 10.39 9.54
N THR A 64 7.77 10.10 10.84
CA THR A 64 8.82 10.38 11.84
C THR A 64 9.90 9.30 11.88
N GLN A 65 9.69 8.20 11.17
CA GLN A 65 10.59 7.05 11.17
C GLN A 65 11.40 7.01 9.88
N LYS A 66 12.62 6.50 9.99
CA LYS A 66 13.52 6.36 8.85
C LYS A 66 13.66 4.91 8.42
N ALA A 67 13.92 4.74 7.13
CA ALA A 67 14.31 3.46 6.56
C ALA A 67 15.69 3.03 7.06
N LYS A 68 15.95 1.73 6.99
CA LYS A 68 17.28 1.14 7.19
C LYS A 68 17.74 0.48 5.92
N THR A 69 19.05 0.49 5.69
CA THR A 69 19.67 -0.24 4.59
C THR A 69 20.47 -1.40 5.18
N THR A 70 20.25 -2.60 4.66
CA THR A 70 21.00 -3.79 5.05
C THR A 70 22.38 -3.80 4.38
N ALA A 71 23.27 -4.71 4.85
CA ALA A 71 24.61 -4.86 4.28
C ALA A 71 24.60 -5.24 2.79
N ASP A 72 23.57 -5.96 2.35
CA ASP A 72 23.38 -6.38 0.95
C ASP A 72 22.58 -5.36 0.11
N GLY A 73 22.29 -4.18 0.68
CA GLY A 73 21.68 -3.08 -0.05
C GLY A 73 20.14 -3.08 -0.08
N ASP A 74 19.47 -3.97 0.66
CA ASP A 74 18.01 -3.93 0.77
C ASP A 74 17.55 -2.76 1.65
N THR A 75 16.45 -2.15 1.28
CA THR A 75 15.83 -1.07 2.05
C THR A 75 14.69 -1.62 2.88
N LEU A 76 14.78 -1.45 4.19
CA LEU A 76 13.78 -1.89 5.16
C LEU A 76 13.04 -0.69 5.72
N LEU A 77 11.71 -0.79 5.77
CA LEU A 77 10.84 0.29 6.24
C LEU A 77 10.14 -0.12 7.55
N PRO A 78 9.91 0.85 8.47
CA PRO A 78 9.16 0.60 9.69
C PRO A 78 7.69 0.36 9.34
N ILE A 79 7.21 -0.87 9.57
CA ILE A 79 5.88 -1.31 9.14
C ILE A 79 4.75 -0.49 9.76
N ARG A 80 4.85 -0.16 11.06
CA ARG A 80 3.82 0.60 11.76
C ARG A 80 3.68 2.02 11.20
N ALA A 81 4.79 2.70 10.97
CA ALA A 81 4.78 4.06 10.44
C ALA A 81 4.14 4.13 9.05
N VAL A 82 4.45 3.17 8.19
CA VAL A 82 3.87 3.09 6.86
C VAL A 82 2.38 2.75 6.92
N ALA A 83 2.01 1.72 7.67
CA ALA A 83 0.62 1.26 7.77
C ALA A 83 -0.28 2.33 8.39
N GLU A 84 0.12 2.94 9.49
CA GLU A 84 -0.68 3.99 10.16
C GLU A 84 -0.84 5.25 9.29
N ALA A 85 0.19 5.61 8.51
CA ALA A 85 0.10 6.70 7.54
C ALA A 85 -0.91 6.42 6.42
N LEU A 86 -1.23 5.16 6.16
CA LEU A 86 -2.27 4.72 5.22
C LEU A 86 -3.65 4.56 5.86
N GLY A 87 -3.77 4.85 7.15
CA GLY A 87 -5.01 4.66 7.90
C GLY A 87 -5.25 3.23 8.38
N MET A 88 -4.26 2.35 8.24
CA MET A 88 -4.31 0.97 8.69
C MET A 88 -3.96 0.86 10.17
N SER A 89 -4.31 -0.26 10.80
CA SER A 89 -3.92 -0.61 12.16
C SER A 89 -2.86 -1.69 12.18
N VAL A 90 -1.99 -1.66 13.18
CA VAL A 90 -0.93 -2.66 13.37
C VAL A 90 -0.99 -3.17 14.81
N ARG A 91 -1.03 -4.48 14.96
CA ARG A 91 -0.93 -5.15 16.25
C ARG A 91 0.16 -6.23 16.21
N TRP A 92 0.61 -6.63 17.36
CA TRP A 92 1.57 -7.72 17.49
C TRP A 92 0.85 -9.01 17.90
N ASP A 93 1.18 -10.10 17.22
CA ASP A 93 0.75 -11.45 17.54
C ASP A 93 1.98 -12.35 17.72
N ALA A 94 2.00 -13.15 18.77
CA ALA A 94 3.17 -14.00 19.10
C ALA A 94 3.49 -15.06 18.03
N LYS A 95 2.48 -15.47 17.25
CA LYS A 95 2.63 -16.49 16.20
C LYS A 95 2.84 -15.92 14.81
N GLN A 96 2.22 -14.77 14.54
CA GLN A 96 2.20 -14.15 13.20
C GLN A 96 3.13 -12.93 13.09
N GLY A 97 3.59 -12.38 14.19
CA GLY A 97 4.39 -11.16 14.23
C GLY A 97 3.54 -9.91 14.13
N ALA A 98 3.95 -8.95 13.32
CA ALA A 98 3.17 -7.77 13.04
C ALA A 98 1.97 -8.13 12.15
N VAL A 99 0.78 -7.73 12.55
CA VAL A 99 -0.47 -7.94 11.82
C VAL A 99 -1.03 -6.60 11.42
N VAL A 100 -1.11 -6.35 10.12
CA VAL A 100 -1.66 -5.12 9.54
C VAL A 100 -3.09 -5.39 9.09
N SER A 101 -4.02 -4.54 9.51
CA SER A 101 -5.44 -4.67 9.20
C SER A 101 -6.01 -3.36 8.67
N TYR A 102 -7.17 -3.45 8.00
CA TYR A 102 -7.93 -2.25 7.64
C TYR A 102 -8.18 -1.39 8.87
N GLY A 103 -8.00 -0.09 8.74
CA GLY A 103 -8.43 0.88 9.75
C GLY A 103 -9.94 1.10 9.70
N ASP A 104 -10.48 1.68 10.77
CA ASP A 104 -11.93 1.87 10.90
C ASP A 104 -12.53 2.77 9.82
N ASP A 105 -11.76 3.76 9.35
CA ASP A 105 -12.20 4.73 8.34
C ASP A 105 -11.87 4.30 6.91
N MET A 106 -11.27 3.15 6.71
CA MET A 106 -10.92 2.66 5.37
C MET A 106 -12.12 2.00 4.69
N VAL A 107 -12.23 2.24 3.37
CA VAL A 107 -13.18 1.53 2.54
C VAL A 107 -12.73 0.08 2.40
N LYS A 108 -13.64 -0.85 2.72
CA LYS A 108 -13.39 -2.29 2.67
C LYS A 108 -14.07 -2.91 1.46
N PRO A 109 -13.41 -3.86 0.75
CA PRO A 109 -14.07 -4.58 -0.34
C PRO A 109 -15.19 -5.47 0.19
N ALA A 110 -16.15 -5.78 -0.66
CA ALA A 110 -17.22 -6.73 -0.33
C ALA A 110 -17.23 -7.85 -1.40
N PRO A 111 -17.28 -9.13 -1.00
CA PRO A 111 -17.24 -9.63 0.38
C PRO A 111 -15.85 -9.55 1.01
N LEU A 112 -15.80 -9.42 2.34
CA LEU A 112 -14.57 -9.41 3.11
C LEU A 112 -14.66 -10.47 4.21
N THR A 113 -13.79 -11.48 4.17
CA THR A 113 -13.78 -12.56 5.17
C THR A 113 -12.85 -12.28 6.33
N THR A 114 -11.88 -11.37 6.16
CA THR A 114 -10.96 -10.94 7.21
C THR A 114 -10.55 -9.50 6.98
N GLU A 115 -10.31 -8.76 8.04
CA GLU A 115 -9.79 -7.39 7.96
C GLU A 115 -8.26 -7.35 7.89
N THR A 116 -7.58 -8.48 8.04
CA THR A 116 -6.12 -8.56 7.94
C THR A 116 -5.65 -8.37 6.50
N LEU A 117 -4.66 -7.50 6.30
CA LEU A 117 -4.06 -7.19 5.00
C LEU A 117 -2.71 -7.89 4.80
N MET A 118 -1.91 -7.97 5.85
CA MET A 118 -0.63 -8.67 5.83
C MET A 118 -0.18 -9.06 7.23
N THR A 119 0.73 -10.03 7.27
CA THR A 119 1.47 -10.39 8.48
C THR A 119 2.97 -10.42 8.17
N ALA A 120 3.79 -10.08 9.14
CA ALA A 120 5.25 -10.09 8.99
C ALA A 120 5.91 -10.55 10.30
N MET A 121 6.53 -11.72 10.27
CA MET A 121 7.24 -12.28 11.41
C MET A 121 8.73 -11.94 11.31
N PRO A 122 9.31 -11.24 12.29
CA PRO A 122 10.76 -11.01 12.32
C PRO A 122 11.55 -12.32 12.23
N GLY A 123 12.47 -12.39 11.27
CA GLY A 123 13.23 -13.61 10.98
C GLY A 123 12.41 -14.72 10.32
N GLY A 124 11.18 -14.46 9.95
CA GLY A 124 10.25 -15.45 9.42
C GLY A 124 9.52 -14.98 8.18
N ALA A 125 8.32 -15.52 7.96
CA ALA A 125 7.53 -15.29 6.77
C ALA A 125 6.83 -13.93 6.76
N ILE A 126 6.70 -13.37 5.57
CA ILE A 126 5.82 -12.23 5.26
C ILE A 126 4.70 -12.78 4.38
N ALA A 127 3.46 -12.46 4.71
CA ALA A 127 2.31 -12.93 3.95
C ALA A 127 1.35 -11.78 3.65
N ALA A 128 0.89 -11.73 2.40
CA ALA A 128 -0.26 -10.90 2.02
C ALA A 128 -1.55 -11.70 2.24
N VAL A 129 -2.59 -11.03 2.69
CA VAL A 129 -3.90 -11.65 2.95
C VAL A 129 -4.91 -11.08 1.98
N ASN A 130 -5.53 -11.94 1.19
CA ASN A 130 -6.55 -11.58 0.21
C ASN A 130 -7.92 -11.37 0.88
N SER A 131 -8.83 -10.69 0.19
CA SER A 131 -10.17 -10.42 0.70
C SER A 131 -10.99 -11.67 1.02
N ASP A 132 -10.69 -12.80 0.38
CA ASP A 132 -11.31 -14.11 0.64
C ASP A 132 -10.66 -14.88 1.80
N GLY A 133 -9.65 -14.30 2.46
CA GLY A 133 -8.92 -14.91 3.58
C GLY A 133 -7.75 -15.80 3.17
N THR A 134 -7.55 -16.05 1.86
CA THR A 134 -6.38 -16.78 1.40
C THR A 134 -5.12 -15.93 1.56
N THR A 135 -3.98 -16.59 1.76
CA THR A 135 -2.69 -15.92 1.96
C THR A 135 -1.72 -16.26 0.85
N GLU A 136 -0.86 -15.29 0.54
CA GLU A 136 0.24 -15.45 -0.40
C GLU A 136 1.54 -15.09 0.30
N GLU A 137 2.54 -15.95 0.20
CA GLU A 137 3.87 -15.65 0.71
C GLU A 137 4.49 -14.52 -0.11
N VAL A 138 5.05 -13.53 0.60
CA VAL A 138 5.72 -12.39 -0.02
C VAL A 138 7.20 -12.50 0.28
N TYR A 139 8.01 -12.43 -0.76
CA TYR A 139 9.46 -12.50 -0.62
C TYR A 139 10.03 -11.20 -0.05
N GLY A 140 10.84 -11.31 0.98
CA GLY A 140 11.51 -10.17 1.59
C GLY A 140 12.03 -10.48 2.99
N THR A 141 12.62 -9.48 3.60
CA THR A 141 13.21 -9.55 4.93
C THR A 141 12.33 -8.83 5.94
N CYS A 142 12.14 -9.45 7.11
CA CYS A 142 11.50 -8.83 8.26
C CYS A 142 12.43 -8.97 9.47
N VAL A 143 12.73 -7.86 10.13
CA VAL A 143 13.56 -7.83 11.33
C VAL A 143 12.93 -6.94 12.40
N LYS A 144 13.21 -7.23 13.65
CA LYS A 144 12.80 -6.38 14.77
C LYS A 144 14.04 -5.84 15.47
N GLU A 145 14.10 -4.53 15.61
CA GLU A 145 15.24 -3.85 16.21
C GLU A 145 14.76 -2.67 17.07
N ALA A 146 15.20 -2.62 18.32
CA ALA A 146 14.79 -1.59 19.27
C ALA A 146 13.25 -1.43 19.38
N GLY A 147 12.51 -2.53 19.34
CA GLY A 147 11.04 -2.54 19.42
C GLY A 147 10.33 -2.18 18.13
N VAL A 148 11.04 -1.88 17.05
CA VAL A 148 10.47 -1.52 15.75
C VAL A 148 10.61 -2.69 14.78
N THR A 149 9.53 -3.05 14.12
CA THR A 149 9.51 -4.08 13.07
C THR A 149 9.74 -3.42 11.71
N TYR A 150 10.80 -3.84 11.03
CA TYR A 150 11.17 -3.36 9.70
C TYR A 150 10.92 -4.45 8.66
N VAL A 151 10.39 -4.07 7.52
CA VAL A 151 10.07 -4.98 6.41
C VAL A 151 10.63 -4.42 5.12
N SER A 152 11.12 -5.29 4.25
CA SER A 152 11.59 -4.91 2.92
C SER A 152 10.59 -4.01 2.22
N ARG A 153 11.06 -2.92 1.62
CA ARG A 153 10.25 -1.96 0.88
C ARG A 153 9.40 -2.64 -0.19
N SER A 154 10.00 -3.53 -0.96
CA SER A 154 9.31 -4.30 -2.01
C SER A 154 8.22 -5.21 -1.46
N ALA A 155 8.45 -5.83 -0.30
CA ALA A 155 7.47 -6.70 0.34
C ALA A 155 6.26 -5.91 0.86
N LEU A 156 6.49 -4.74 1.47
CA LEU A 156 5.40 -3.84 1.87
C LEU A 156 4.58 -3.36 0.68
N ALA A 157 5.25 -2.98 -0.41
CA ALA A 157 4.58 -2.53 -1.62
C ALA A 157 3.69 -3.62 -2.20
N GLN A 158 4.17 -4.86 -2.26
CA GLN A 158 3.41 -5.99 -2.76
C GLN A 158 2.26 -6.36 -1.84
N ALA A 159 2.51 -6.50 -0.53
CA ALA A 159 1.50 -6.96 0.43
C ALA A 159 0.39 -5.92 0.66
N LEU A 160 0.72 -4.64 0.68
CA LEU A 160 -0.23 -3.55 0.93
C LEU A 160 -0.71 -2.86 -0.35
N ASP A 161 -0.27 -3.33 -1.51
CA ASP A 161 -0.63 -2.76 -2.81
C ASP A 161 -0.29 -1.26 -2.90
N LEU A 162 1.02 -0.97 -2.76
CA LEU A 162 1.56 0.39 -2.77
C LEU A 162 2.40 0.65 -4.02
N TYR A 163 2.29 1.84 -4.55
CA TYR A 163 3.19 2.33 -5.59
C TYR A 163 4.48 2.86 -4.97
N LEU A 164 5.62 2.41 -5.50
CA LEU A 164 6.94 2.91 -5.10
C LEU A 164 7.31 4.09 -5.99
N ALA A 165 7.28 5.29 -5.40
CA ALA A 165 7.73 6.50 -6.07
C ALA A 165 9.23 6.71 -5.79
N ASP A 166 9.98 6.93 -6.83
CA ASP A 166 11.42 7.22 -6.75
C ASP A 166 11.68 8.72 -6.56
#